data_6305fcd01bf4be9f375df8feb8ee3f48
#
_entry.id   6305fcd01bf4be9f375df8feb8ee3f48
#
_cell.length_a   1.000
_cell.length_b   1.000
_cell.length_c   1.000
_cell.angle_alpha   90.00
_cell.angle_beta   90.00
_cell.angle_gamma   90.00
#
_symmetry.space_group_name_H-M   'P 1'
#
loop_
_entity.id
_entity.type
_entity.pdbx_description
1 polymer ?
#
loop_
_entity_poly.entity_id
_entity_poly.type
_entity_poly.pdbx_seq_one_letter_code
_entity_poly.pdbx_strand_id
1 'polypeptide(L)'
;MFFKASATAETYTLPQHDALPTCTEAGSAGRDTRGLIRQQQFNKVELVKFVRPETSYDELEKLTNDAEKILQLLKLPYRVVALSAGDLGFSAAKTYDIEVWMPSYGRYVEISSCSNFEDFQARRANIRYRDGAKGKTDFIHTLNGSGLAVGRTVAAIMENYQQADGSIVIPDALRDYMRVDRIEK
;
A
#
# COMPACT_ATOMS: atom_id res chain seq x y z
N MET A 1 11.03 18.70 14.15
CA MET A 1 11.96 17.66 13.74
C MET A 1 12.52 18.06 12.39
N PHE A 2 13.85 18.27 12.27
CA PHE A 2 14.46 18.73 11.01
C PHE A 2 15.18 17.52 10.38
N PHE A 3 14.78 17.17 9.17
CA PHE A 3 15.50 16.18 8.38
C PHE A 3 16.55 16.89 7.52
N LYS A 4 17.79 16.42 7.59
CA LYS A 4 18.85 16.90 6.73
C LYS A 4 18.73 16.11 5.41
N ALA A 5 18.15 16.72 4.38
CA ALA A 5 18.10 16.12 3.06
C ALA A 5 19.52 16.11 2.48
N SER A 6 20.19 14.97 2.49
CA SER A 6 21.27 14.70 1.56
C SER A 6 20.66 14.43 0.16
N ALA A 7 21.39 14.72 -0.90
CA ALA A 7 20.91 14.72 -2.29
C ALA A 7 20.61 13.32 -2.88
N THR A 8 20.56 12.30 -2.07
CA THR A 8 20.07 10.95 -2.38
C THR A 8 18.74 10.77 -1.69
N ALA A 9 17.70 10.44 -2.44
CA ALA A 9 16.44 9.97 -1.87
C ALA A 9 16.73 8.67 -1.12
N GLU A 10 17.11 8.78 0.15
CA GLU A 10 17.19 7.63 1.02
C GLU A 10 15.76 7.22 1.32
N THR A 11 15.36 6.10 0.76
CA THR A 11 14.14 5.40 1.15
C THR A 11 14.41 4.86 2.56
N TYR A 12 13.95 5.57 3.58
CA TYR A 12 13.95 5.02 4.93
C TYR A 12 12.88 3.94 5.01
N THR A 13 13.28 2.72 4.77
CA THR A 13 12.55 1.58 5.32
C THR A 13 12.80 1.59 6.81
N LEU A 14 11.82 2.00 7.59
CA LEU A 14 11.87 1.80 9.04
C LEU A 14 12.10 0.31 9.31
N PRO A 15 13.03 -0.06 10.20
CA PRO A 15 13.24 -1.46 10.55
C PRO A 15 11.92 -2.02 11.07
N GLN A 16 11.45 -3.07 10.42
CA GLN A 16 10.14 -3.69 10.58
C GLN A 16 10.01 -4.51 11.86
N HIS A 17 10.49 -4.05 13.00
CA HIS A 17 10.46 -4.96 14.16
C HIS A 17 9.32 -4.75 15.14
N ASP A 18 8.58 -3.63 15.17
CA ASP A 18 7.72 -3.41 16.33
C ASP A 18 6.29 -2.93 16.13
N ALA A 19 5.81 -2.65 14.94
CA ALA A 19 4.36 -2.42 14.78
C ALA A 19 3.94 -2.50 13.31
N LEU A 20 3.31 -3.58 12.92
CA LEU A 20 2.39 -3.53 11.80
C LEU A 20 1.28 -2.54 12.19
N PRO A 21 1.10 -1.43 11.46
CA PRO A 21 0.00 -0.53 11.75
C PRO A 21 -1.31 -1.30 11.64
N THR A 22 -2.09 -1.30 12.73
CA THR A 22 -3.42 -1.88 12.73
C THR A 22 -4.43 -0.79 12.39
N CYS A 23 -5.22 -1.02 11.35
CA CYS A 23 -6.33 -0.16 10.99
C CYS A 23 -7.62 -0.72 11.57
N THR A 24 -8.43 0.14 12.18
CA THR A 24 -9.77 -0.23 12.65
C THR A 24 -10.79 0.40 11.72
N GLU A 25 -11.60 -0.42 11.07
CA GLU A 25 -12.71 0.03 10.24
C GLU A 25 -14.03 -0.38 10.89
N ALA A 26 -14.83 0.61 11.28
CA ALA A 26 -16.20 0.38 11.70
C ALA A 26 -17.13 0.48 10.49
N GLY A 27 -17.82 -0.60 10.17
CA GLY A 27 -18.79 -0.64 9.08
C GLY A 27 -19.96 -1.57 9.39
N SER A 28 -21.15 -1.21 8.93
CA SER A 28 -22.32 -2.09 9.02
C SER A 28 -22.13 -3.32 8.13
N ALA A 29 -22.61 -4.48 8.58
CA ALA A 29 -22.66 -5.68 7.75
C ALA A 29 -23.51 -5.43 6.50
N GLY A 30 -23.03 -5.83 5.33
CA GLY A 30 -23.71 -5.66 4.07
C GLY A 30 -23.25 -6.69 3.02
N ARG A 31 -23.90 -6.65 1.85
CA ARG A 31 -23.59 -7.58 0.74
C ARG A 31 -22.11 -7.51 0.31
N ASP A 32 -21.50 -6.31 0.39
CA ASP A 32 -20.12 -6.05 -0.01
C ASP A 32 -19.10 -6.22 1.11
N THR A 33 -19.52 -6.68 2.29
CA THR A 33 -18.68 -6.84 3.49
C THR A 33 -18.55 -8.30 3.95
N ARG A 34 -18.88 -9.26 3.07
CA ARG A 34 -18.77 -10.69 3.38
C ARG A 34 -17.32 -11.18 3.38
N GLY A 35 -17.04 -12.22 4.17
CA GLY A 35 -15.73 -12.88 4.20
C GLY A 35 -14.64 -12.01 4.82
N LEU A 36 -13.41 -12.15 4.33
CA LEU A 36 -12.21 -11.49 4.83
C LEU A 36 -11.94 -10.10 4.23
N ILE A 37 -12.80 -9.61 3.33
CA ILE A 37 -12.55 -8.36 2.61
C ILE A 37 -12.68 -7.15 3.52
N ARG A 38 -13.62 -7.17 4.45
CA ARG A 38 -13.79 -6.10 5.44
C ARG A 38 -13.70 -6.67 6.85
N GLN A 39 -12.59 -6.38 7.49
CA GLN A 39 -12.31 -6.78 8.85
C GLN A 39 -12.43 -5.56 9.77
N GLN A 40 -12.86 -5.77 11.00
CA GLN A 40 -12.92 -4.70 12.01
C GLN A 40 -11.52 -4.17 12.33
N GLN A 41 -10.53 -5.05 12.36
CA GLN A 41 -9.12 -4.74 12.57
C GLN A 41 -8.27 -5.61 11.67
N PHE A 42 -7.26 -5.05 11.04
CA PHE A 42 -6.38 -5.78 10.15
C PHE A 42 -4.96 -5.23 10.16
N ASN A 43 -4.01 -6.07 9.81
CA ASN A 43 -2.61 -5.71 9.65
C ASN A 43 -2.37 -5.16 8.25
N LYS A 44 -1.58 -4.09 8.17
CA LYS A 44 -1.20 -3.44 6.92
C LYS A 44 0.27 -3.04 6.96
N VAL A 45 0.97 -3.21 5.86
CA VAL A 45 2.27 -2.58 5.66
C VAL A 45 2.03 -1.21 5.01
N GLU A 46 2.64 -0.17 5.53
CA GLU A 46 2.51 1.18 4.99
C GLU A 46 3.84 1.67 4.43
N LEU A 47 3.82 2.08 3.16
CA LEU A 47 4.94 2.74 2.50
C LEU A 47 4.78 4.24 2.69
N VAL A 48 5.82 4.91 3.20
CA VAL A 48 5.79 6.36 3.43
C VAL A 48 7.03 6.98 2.80
N LYS A 49 6.84 8.06 2.03
CA LYS A 49 7.93 8.84 1.46
C LYS A 49 7.83 10.32 1.85
N PHE A 50 8.98 10.89 2.14
CA PHE A 50 9.18 12.33 2.33
C PHE A 50 10.09 12.81 1.21
N VAL A 51 9.56 13.64 0.32
CA VAL A 51 10.23 13.96 -0.94
C VAL A 51 10.19 15.46 -1.23
N ARG A 52 11.09 15.93 -2.07
CA ARG A 52 11.04 17.31 -2.56
C ARG A 52 9.84 17.52 -3.48
N PRO A 53 9.25 18.74 -3.52
CA PRO A 53 8.11 19.04 -4.38
C PRO A 53 8.32 18.67 -5.84
N GLU A 54 9.53 18.92 -6.36
CA GLU A 54 9.87 18.75 -7.79
C GLU A 54 9.80 17.29 -8.25
N THR A 55 10.00 16.34 -7.32
CA THR A 55 10.07 14.91 -7.64
C THR A 55 8.85 14.12 -7.15
N SER A 56 7.90 14.76 -6.48
CA SER A 56 6.85 14.05 -5.74
C SER A 56 5.93 13.20 -6.62
N TYR A 57 5.67 13.63 -7.84
CA TYR A 57 4.84 12.84 -8.77
C TYR A 57 5.60 11.63 -9.34
N ASP A 58 6.89 11.77 -9.64
CA ASP A 58 7.74 10.64 -10.06
C ASP A 58 7.89 9.63 -8.91
N GLU A 59 7.97 10.11 -7.68
CA GLU A 59 8.04 9.26 -6.50
C GLU A 59 6.70 8.57 -6.20
N LEU A 60 5.56 9.12 -6.62
CA LEU A 60 4.27 8.42 -6.57
C LEU A 60 4.26 7.22 -7.53
N GLU A 61 4.75 7.41 -8.76
CA GLU A 61 4.87 6.29 -9.72
C GLU A 61 5.75 5.16 -9.14
N LYS A 62 6.90 5.51 -8.53
CA LYS A 62 7.78 4.52 -7.87
C LYS A 62 7.08 3.83 -6.69
N LEU A 63 6.38 4.58 -5.84
CA LEU A 63 5.66 4.04 -4.70
C LEU A 63 4.59 3.03 -5.15
N THR A 64 3.86 3.37 -6.20
CA THR A 64 2.85 2.50 -6.81
C THR A 64 3.50 1.23 -7.37
N ASN A 65 4.60 1.36 -8.10
CA ASN A 65 5.37 0.22 -8.62
C ASN A 65 5.90 -0.70 -7.50
N ASP A 66 6.32 -0.15 -6.37
CA ASP A 66 6.77 -0.93 -5.21
C ASP A 66 5.62 -1.80 -4.66
N ALA A 67 4.41 -1.25 -4.56
CA ALA A 67 3.22 -2.00 -4.14
C ALA A 67 2.80 -3.04 -5.19
N GLU A 68 2.81 -2.71 -6.49
CA GLU A 68 2.54 -3.64 -7.60
C GLU A 68 3.50 -4.83 -7.59
N LYS A 69 4.77 -4.58 -7.25
CA LYS A 69 5.82 -5.61 -7.22
C LYS A 69 5.45 -6.79 -6.33
N ILE A 70 4.75 -6.56 -5.24
CA ILE A 70 4.29 -7.63 -4.35
C ILE A 70 3.28 -8.53 -5.08
N LEU A 71 2.30 -7.94 -5.78
CA LEU A 71 1.30 -8.70 -6.53
C LEU A 71 1.92 -9.46 -7.71
N GLN A 72 2.92 -8.86 -8.38
CA GLN A 72 3.68 -9.51 -9.43
C GLN A 72 4.46 -10.73 -8.92
N LEU A 73 5.14 -10.61 -7.76
CA LEU A 73 5.84 -11.72 -7.12
C LEU A 73 4.87 -12.83 -6.68
N LEU A 74 3.69 -12.46 -6.21
CA LEU A 74 2.62 -13.38 -5.85
C LEU A 74 1.87 -13.94 -7.08
N LYS A 75 2.13 -13.41 -8.29
CA LYS A 75 1.45 -13.78 -9.55
C LYS A 75 -0.07 -13.67 -9.44
N LEU A 76 -0.57 -12.69 -8.70
CA LEU A 76 -2.00 -12.41 -8.57
C LEU A 76 -2.46 -11.48 -9.70
N PRO A 77 -3.63 -11.73 -10.32
CA PRO A 77 -4.20 -10.80 -11.29
C PRO A 77 -4.62 -9.49 -10.60
N TYR A 78 -4.17 -8.36 -11.11
CA TYR A 78 -4.47 -7.05 -10.55
C TYR A 78 -4.63 -5.99 -11.66
N ARG A 79 -5.12 -4.82 -11.29
CA ARG A 79 -5.12 -3.62 -12.11
C ARG A 79 -4.80 -2.38 -11.27
N VAL A 80 -4.32 -1.33 -11.91
CA VAL A 80 -4.12 -0.01 -11.30
C VAL A 80 -5.16 0.94 -11.84
N VAL A 81 -5.78 1.72 -10.96
CA VAL A 81 -6.84 2.68 -11.27
C VAL A 81 -6.42 4.05 -10.77
N ALA A 82 -6.36 5.05 -11.65
CA ALA A 82 -6.22 6.44 -11.23
C ALA A 82 -7.58 6.95 -10.76
N LEU A 83 -7.65 7.45 -9.52
CA LEU A 83 -8.90 7.94 -8.97
C LEU A 83 -9.34 9.25 -9.63
N SER A 84 -10.63 9.36 -9.90
CA SER A 84 -11.26 10.62 -10.32
C SER A 84 -11.33 11.62 -9.16
N ALA A 85 -11.51 12.90 -9.48
CA ALA A 85 -11.59 13.95 -8.47
C ALA A 85 -12.72 13.73 -7.43
N GLY A 86 -13.79 13.05 -7.82
CA GLY A 86 -14.90 12.73 -6.92
C GLY A 86 -14.60 11.63 -5.91
N ASP A 87 -13.60 10.80 -6.18
CA ASP A 87 -13.22 9.66 -5.35
C ASP A 87 -11.94 9.94 -4.53
N LEU A 88 -11.25 11.06 -4.81
CA LEU A 88 -10.08 11.45 -4.06
C LEU A 88 -10.42 11.80 -2.61
N GLY A 89 -9.62 11.30 -1.66
CA GLY A 89 -9.63 11.81 -0.29
C GLY A 89 -9.29 13.31 -0.26
N PHE A 90 -9.94 14.08 0.61
CA PHE A 90 -9.84 15.55 0.67
C PHE A 90 -8.40 16.08 0.81
N SER A 91 -7.47 15.27 1.26
CA SER A 91 -6.06 15.64 1.46
C SER A 91 -5.13 15.22 0.33
N ALA A 92 -5.60 14.38 -0.59
CA ALA A 92 -4.79 13.83 -1.68
C ALA A 92 -4.86 14.70 -2.94
N ALA A 93 -3.72 14.91 -3.60
CA ALA A 93 -3.65 15.59 -4.89
C ALA A 93 -3.75 14.60 -6.06
N LYS A 94 -3.23 13.38 -5.89
CA LYS A 94 -3.32 12.27 -6.85
C LYS A 94 -3.27 10.95 -6.12
N THR A 95 -4.09 10.01 -6.54
CA THR A 95 -4.15 8.66 -5.96
C THR A 95 -4.24 7.61 -7.05
N TYR A 96 -3.49 6.53 -6.86
CA TYR A 96 -3.65 5.28 -7.57
C TYR A 96 -4.12 4.19 -6.61
N ASP A 97 -5.24 3.54 -6.95
CA ASP A 97 -5.68 2.33 -6.28
C ASP A 97 -5.18 1.12 -7.05
N ILE A 98 -4.66 0.13 -6.33
CA ILE A 98 -4.32 -1.17 -6.86
C ILE A 98 -5.40 -2.14 -6.42
N GLU A 99 -6.03 -2.78 -7.39
CA GLU A 99 -7.13 -3.71 -7.16
C GLU A 99 -6.73 -5.12 -7.60
N VAL A 100 -6.95 -6.11 -6.74
CA VAL A 100 -6.70 -7.52 -7.00
C VAL A 100 -7.98 -8.25 -7.40
N TRP A 101 -7.89 -9.19 -8.32
CA TRP A 101 -9.01 -10.03 -8.70
C TRP A 101 -9.42 -10.98 -7.57
N MET A 102 -10.70 -10.96 -7.23
CA MET A 102 -11.31 -11.85 -6.23
C MET A 102 -12.34 -12.75 -6.89
N PRO A 103 -12.01 -14.02 -7.13
CA PRO A 103 -12.90 -14.98 -7.82
C PRO A 103 -14.28 -15.10 -7.19
N SER A 104 -14.39 -15.17 -5.86
CA SER A 104 -15.67 -15.28 -5.15
C SER A 104 -16.60 -14.09 -5.32
N TYR A 105 -16.03 -12.92 -5.65
CA TYR A 105 -16.77 -11.68 -5.91
C TYR A 105 -16.99 -11.43 -7.41
N GLY A 106 -16.24 -12.13 -8.28
CA GLY A 106 -16.27 -11.90 -9.72
C GLY A 106 -15.86 -10.47 -10.12
N ARG A 107 -15.04 -9.80 -9.29
CA ARG A 107 -14.58 -8.43 -9.53
C ARG A 107 -13.21 -8.15 -8.92
N TYR A 108 -12.62 -7.03 -9.35
CA TYR A 108 -11.44 -6.48 -8.71
C TYR A 108 -11.83 -5.76 -7.41
N VAL A 109 -10.99 -5.88 -6.38
CA VAL A 109 -11.17 -5.28 -5.05
C VAL A 109 -9.89 -4.58 -4.66
N GLU A 110 -10.01 -3.35 -4.17
CA GLU A 110 -8.87 -2.55 -3.70
C GLU A 110 -8.06 -3.32 -2.65
N ILE A 111 -6.74 -3.33 -2.82
CA ILE A 111 -5.78 -3.94 -1.91
C ILE A 111 -4.71 -2.96 -1.44
N SER A 112 -4.51 -1.89 -2.20
CA SER A 112 -3.61 -0.77 -1.89
C SER A 112 -4.16 0.51 -2.47
N SER A 113 -3.88 1.62 -1.78
CA SER A 113 -4.13 2.97 -2.28
C SER A 113 -2.88 3.79 -2.05
N CYS A 114 -2.29 4.32 -3.13
CA CYS A 114 -1.04 5.07 -3.13
C CYS A 114 -1.32 6.53 -3.48
N SER A 115 -1.01 7.45 -2.56
CA SER A 115 -1.38 8.86 -2.69
C SER A 115 -0.19 9.81 -2.54
N ASN A 116 -0.22 10.88 -3.34
CA ASN A 116 0.58 12.08 -3.15
C ASN A 116 -0.29 13.15 -2.48
N PHE A 117 0.15 13.64 -1.34
CA PHE A 117 -0.55 14.66 -0.55
C PHE A 117 0.07 16.05 -0.71
N GLU A 118 1.08 16.16 -1.58
CA GLU A 118 1.89 17.36 -1.71
C GLU A 118 2.32 17.86 -0.31
N ASP A 119 2.16 19.14 -0.01
CA ASP A 119 2.53 19.72 1.28
C ASP A 119 1.42 19.69 2.33
N PHE A 120 0.24 19.13 1.99
CA PHE A 120 -0.93 19.17 2.87
C PHE A 120 -0.68 18.56 4.26
N GLN A 121 -0.11 17.36 4.31
CA GLN A 121 0.22 16.69 5.57
C GLN A 121 1.44 17.35 6.23
N ALA A 122 2.43 17.75 5.44
CA ALA A 122 3.64 18.40 5.93
C ALA A 122 3.34 19.74 6.64
N ARG A 123 2.40 20.55 6.13
CA ARG A 123 1.94 21.77 6.80
C ARG A 123 1.35 21.50 8.17
N ARG A 124 0.54 20.46 8.32
CA ARG A 124 -0.12 20.09 9.59
C ARG A 124 0.86 19.52 10.61
N ALA A 125 1.79 18.69 10.14
CA ALA A 125 2.83 18.09 10.97
C ALA A 125 4.07 19.00 11.13
N ASN A 126 4.10 20.15 10.47
CA ASN A 126 5.22 21.09 10.42
C ASN A 126 6.54 20.44 9.97
N ILE A 127 6.46 19.57 8.95
CA ILE A 127 7.61 18.88 8.39
C ILE A 127 8.19 19.72 7.26
N ARG A 128 9.44 20.17 7.43
CA ARG A 128 10.12 21.07 6.51
C ARG A 128 11.49 20.55 6.12
N TYR A 129 11.95 20.96 4.96
CA TYR A 129 13.33 20.78 4.53
C TYR A 129 14.03 22.12 4.33
N ARG A 130 15.34 22.10 4.30
CA ARG A 130 16.17 23.27 3.97
C ARG A 130 17.12 22.89 2.85
N ASP A 131 17.13 23.70 1.81
CA ASP A 131 18.02 23.50 0.67
C ASP A 131 19.40 24.10 0.97
N GLY A 132 20.33 23.21 1.37
CA GLY A 132 21.66 23.59 1.83
C GLY A 132 21.69 24.32 3.19
N ALA A 133 22.89 24.67 3.68
CA ALA A 133 23.06 25.22 5.02
C ALA A 133 22.47 26.63 5.21
N LYS A 134 22.34 27.41 4.13
CA LYS A 134 21.82 28.79 4.12
C LYS A 134 20.53 28.94 3.30
N GLY A 135 19.98 27.83 2.79
CA GLY A 135 18.79 27.84 1.95
C GLY A 135 17.51 28.19 2.71
N LYS A 136 16.50 28.61 1.95
CA LYS A 136 15.16 28.86 2.47
C LYS A 136 14.55 27.55 2.97
N THR A 137 13.80 27.63 4.05
CA THR A 137 13.04 26.48 4.58
C THR A 137 11.68 26.42 3.87
N ASP A 138 11.31 25.25 3.37
CA ASP A 138 10.02 25.01 2.73
C ASP A 138 9.39 23.71 3.22
N PHE A 139 8.11 23.49 2.90
CA PHE A 139 7.43 22.26 3.25
C PHE A 139 7.82 21.13 2.29
N ILE A 140 8.02 19.94 2.86
CA ILE A 140 8.25 18.73 2.07
C ILE A 140 6.93 18.21 1.52
N HIS A 141 6.97 17.44 0.43
CA HIS A 141 5.82 16.65 0.00
C HIS A 141 5.82 15.28 0.68
N THR A 142 4.64 14.79 1.01
CA THR A 142 4.45 13.48 1.63
C THR A 142 3.66 12.56 0.70
N LEU A 143 4.08 11.32 0.64
CA LEU A 143 3.38 10.26 -0.06
C LEU A 143 3.21 9.08 0.89
N ASN A 144 2.09 8.39 0.79
CA ASN A 144 1.95 7.10 1.44
C ASN A 144 1.09 6.14 0.60
N GLY A 145 1.26 4.86 0.89
CA GLY A 145 0.49 3.81 0.25
C GLY A 145 0.61 2.49 0.97
N SER A 146 -0.37 1.64 0.80
CA SER A 146 -0.38 0.32 1.41
C SER A 146 0.51 -0.64 0.61
N GLY A 147 1.43 -1.24 1.26
CA GLY A 147 2.28 -2.22 0.61
C GLY A 147 2.31 -3.61 1.23
N LEU A 148 1.16 -4.27 1.46
CA LEU A 148 -0.26 -4.20 1.13
C LEU A 148 -1.13 -4.39 2.39
N ALA A 149 -2.48 -4.46 2.21
CA ALA A 149 -3.41 -4.92 3.25
C ALA A 149 -3.26 -6.44 3.42
N VAL A 150 -2.66 -6.89 4.54
CA VAL A 150 -2.22 -8.30 4.72
C VAL A 150 -3.39 -9.26 4.66
N GLY A 151 -4.48 -9.02 5.39
CA GLY A 151 -5.63 -9.93 5.41
C GLY A 151 -6.29 -10.10 4.03
N ARG A 152 -6.43 -9.01 3.28
CA ARG A 152 -7.00 -9.05 1.92
C ARG A 152 -6.06 -9.76 0.94
N THR A 153 -4.74 -9.60 1.11
CA THR A 153 -3.74 -10.33 0.32
C THR A 153 -3.81 -11.82 0.57
N VAL A 154 -3.94 -12.25 1.83
CA VAL A 154 -4.13 -13.66 2.18
C VAL A 154 -5.40 -14.21 1.54
N ALA A 155 -6.53 -13.51 1.63
CA ALA A 155 -7.77 -13.93 0.98
C ALA A 155 -7.61 -14.08 -0.54
N ALA A 156 -6.94 -13.12 -1.19
CA ALA A 156 -6.68 -13.18 -2.63
C ALA A 156 -5.79 -14.37 -3.01
N ILE A 157 -4.77 -14.69 -2.23
CA ILE A 157 -3.94 -15.88 -2.44
C ILE A 157 -4.80 -17.13 -2.31
N MET A 158 -5.56 -17.27 -1.22
CA MET A 158 -6.40 -18.44 -1.00
C MET A 158 -7.38 -18.68 -2.15
N GLU A 159 -8.06 -17.63 -2.61
CA GLU A 159 -9.06 -17.76 -3.68
C GLU A 159 -8.44 -18.04 -5.06
N ASN A 160 -7.31 -17.41 -5.39
CA ASN A 160 -6.68 -17.58 -6.71
C ASN A 160 -5.84 -18.87 -6.82
N TYR A 161 -5.39 -19.43 -5.70
CA TYR A 161 -4.52 -20.60 -5.66
C TYR A 161 -5.21 -21.88 -5.16
N GLN A 162 -6.50 -21.81 -4.81
CA GLN A 162 -7.27 -22.98 -4.43
C GLN A 162 -7.44 -23.94 -5.61
N GLN A 163 -7.26 -25.23 -5.34
CA GLN A 163 -7.39 -26.31 -6.31
C GLN A 163 -8.75 -27.01 -6.20
N ALA A 164 -9.11 -27.80 -7.18
CA ALA A 164 -10.38 -28.53 -7.23
C ALA A 164 -10.57 -29.50 -6.05
N ASP A 165 -9.49 -30.02 -5.48
CA ASP A 165 -9.49 -30.88 -4.30
C ASP A 165 -9.62 -30.12 -2.97
N GLY A 166 -9.64 -28.78 -3.03
CA GLY A 166 -9.73 -27.88 -1.89
C GLY A 166 -8.38 -27.53 -1.26
N SER A 167 -7.28 -28.08 -1.76
CA SER A 167 -5.93 -27.67 -1.35
C SER A 167 -5.57 -26.28 -1.91
N ILE A 168 -4.56 -25.65 -1.33
CA ILE A 168 -4.08 -24.32 -1.76
C ILE A 168 -2.60 -24.41 -2.11
N VAL A 169 -2.25 -24.15 -3.36
CA VAL A 169 -0.85 -24.07 -3.79
C VAL A 169 -0.22 -22.79 -3.21
N ILE A 170 0.97 -22.91 -2.64
CA ILE A 170 1.70 -21.75 -2.11
C ILE A 170 2.42 -21.03 -3.25
N PRO A 171 2.21 -19.71 -3.42
CA PRO A 171 2.97 -18.93 -4.38
C PRO A 171 4.47 -19.10 -4.21
N ASP A 172 5.22 -19.17 -5.32
CA ASP A 172 6.66 -19.42 -5.30
C ASP A 172 7.40 -18.47 -4.36
N ALA A 173 7.02 -17.19 -4.33
CA ALA A 173 7.63 -16.17 -3.48
C ALA A 173 7.44 -16.42 -1.97
N LEU A 174 6.53 -17.29 -1.57
CA LEU A 174 6.25 -17.59 -0.15
C LEU A 174 6.76 -18.98 0.28
N ARG A 175 7.24 -19.82 -0.65
CA ARG A 175 7.63 -21.20 -0.33
C ARG A 175 8.76 -21.29 0.67
N ASP A 176 9.77 -20.41 0.57
CA ASP A 176 10.90 -20.38 1.50
C ASP A 176 10.46 -20.01 2.93
N TYR A 177 9.43 -19.16 3.06
CA TYR A 177 8.85 -18.78 4.35
C TYR A 177 7.95 -19.86 4.91
N MET A 178 7.08 -20.44 4.07
CA MET A 178 6.11 -21.46 4.48
C MET A 178 6.72 -22.85 4.65
N ARG A 179 7.83 -23.13 3.95
CA ARG A 179 8.53 -24.43 3.91
C ARG A 179 7.65 -25.59 3.45
N VAL A 180 6.59 -25.26 2.73
CA VAL A 180 5.68 -26.22 2.08
C VAL A 180 5.25 -25.65 0.74
N ASP A 181 4.93 -26.53 -0.21
CA ASP A 181 4.46 -26.12 -1.54
C ASP A 181 2.95 -26.00 -1.61
N ARG A 182 2.23 -26.61 -0.65
CA ARG A 182 0.79 -26.72 -0.63
C ARG A 182 0.27 -26.82 0.80
N ILE A 183 -0.92 -26.28 1.02
CA ILE A 183 -1.73 -26.52 2.21
C ILE A 183 -2.77 -27.57 1.83
N GLU A 184 -2.75 -28.71 2.49
CA GLU A 184 -3.73 -29.78 2.30
C GLU A 184 -5.06 -29.42 2.99
N LYS A 185 -6.14 -30.03 2.53
CA LYS A 185 -7.48 -29.86 3.11
C LYS A 185 -7.63 -30.67 4.38
#